data_e116469fb2f2b1cafac5b365f4a2e15d
#
_entry.id   e116469fb2f2b1cafac5b365f4a2e15d
#
_cell.length_a   1.000
_cell.length_b   1.000
_cell.length_c   1.000
_cell.angle_alpha   90.00
_cell.angle_beta   90.00
_cell.angle_gamma   90.00
#
_symmetry.space_group_name_H-M   'P 1'
#
loop_
_entity.id
_entity.type
_entity.pdbx_description
1 polymer ?
#
loop_
_entity_poly.entity_id
_entity_poly.type
_entity_poly.pdbx_seq_one_letter_code
_entity_poly.pdbx_strand_id
1 'polypeptide(L)'
;MKVNPKSISIFILICFFSLSSKALEKEKYYSEMYCEELSGKVNYILADKSKVDCLTDTHAYEVDWADGMKVYEAIGQSLYYASQTNKKPGIILLIRKNNSEKHIRKVKEVINFFELDINLIIKDLTVYN
;
A
#
# COMPACT_ATOMS: atom_id res chain seq x y z
N MET A 1 -25.50 13.17 36.13
CA MET A 1 -25.52 13.60 34.72
C MET A 1 -25.76 12.37 33.86
N LYS A 2 -26.94 12.25 33.25
CA LYS A 2 -27.24 11.09 32.39
C LYS A 2 -26.64 11.37 31.00
N VAL A 3 -25.60 10.62 30.63
CA VAL A 3 -25.01 10.72 29.27
C VAL A 3 -25.98 10.04 28.31
N ASN A 4 -26.45 10.74 27.27
CA ASN A 4 -27.36 10.23 26.27
C ASN A 4 -26.62 9.20 25.40
N PRO A 5 -27.07 7.94 25.33
CA PRO A 5 -26.37 6.89 24.59
C PRO A 5 -26.21 7.18 23.06
N LYS A 6 -27.09 8.00 22.50
CA LYS A 6 -26.99 8.46 21.10
C LYS A 6 -25.80 9.40 20.87
N SER A 7 -25.38 10.16 21.89
CA SER A 7 -24.22 11.07 21.80
C SER A 7 -22.90 10.30 21.80
N ILE A 8 -22.81 9.19 22.53
CA ILE A 8 -21.61 8.34 22.59
C ILE A 8 -21.38 7.65 21.24
N SER A 9 -22.43 7.18 20.57
CA SER A 9 -22.35 6.49 19.28
C SER A 9 -21.79 7.39 18.16
N ILE A 10 -22.17 8.66 18.15
CA ILE A 10 -21.70 9.66 17.17
C ILE A 10 -20.22 9.99 17.40
N PHE A 11 -19.78 10.12 18.66
CA PHE A 11 -18.38 10.38 18.99
C PHE A 11 -17.45 9.24 18.57
N ILE A 12 -17.85 7.98 18.77
CA ILE A 12 -17.09 6.79 18.36
C ILE A 12 -16.97 6.73 16.84
N LEU A 13 -18.04 7.02 16.11
CA LEU A 13 -18.05 7.02 14.66
C LEU A 13 -17.12 8.09 14.06
N ILE A 14 -17.11 9.29 14.64
CA ILE A 14 -16.23 10.39 14.19
C ILE A 14 -14.75 10.06 14.45
N CYS A 15 -14.42 9.44 15.60
CA CYS A 15 -13.05 9.01 15.89
C CYS A 15 -12.53 7.93 14.91
N PHE A 16 -13.36 6.96 14.53
CA PHE A 16 -12.97 5.94 13.54
C PHE A 16 -12.73 6.54 12.16
N PHE A 17 -13.55 7.51 11.74
CA PHE A 17 -13.39 8.17 10.45
C PHE A 17 -12.10 9.01 10.37
N SER A 18 -11.73 9.69 11.45
CA SER A 18 -10.52 10.52 11.50
C SER A 18 -9.22 9.71 11.53
N LEU A 19 -9.22 8.52 12.13
CA LEU A 19 -8.07 7.61 12.16
C LEU A 19 -7.83 6.96 10.78
N SER A 20 -8.88 6.63 10.06
CA SER A 20 -8.79 6.07 8.69
C SER A 20 -8.23 7.09 7.71
N SER A 21 -8.66 8.36 7.78
CA SER A 21 -8.15 9.42 6.90
C SER A 21 -6.67 9.71 7.10
N LYS A 22 -6.20 9.78 8.35
CA LYS A 22 -4.78 9.98 8.66
C LYS A 22 -3.87 8.85 8.18
N ALA A 23 -4.34 7.60 8.22
CA ALA A 23 -3.59 6.46 7.71
C ALA A 23 -3.45 6.49 6.19
N LEU A 24 -4.50 6.89 5.47
CA LEU A 24 -4.50 7.08 4.02
C LEU A 24 -3.59 8.25 3.60
N GLU A 25 -3.61 9.37 4.33
CA GLU A 25 -2.71 10.49 4.05
C GLU A 25 -1.24 10.11 4.21
N LYS A 26 -0.89 9.32 5.24
CA LYS A 26 0.47 8.83 5.43
C LYS A 26 0.91 7.87 4.32
N GLU A 27 0.06 6.94 3.91
CA GLU A 27 0.34 6.02 2.81
C GLU A 27 0.63 6.78 1.51
N LYS A 28 -0.25 7.72 1.17
CA LYS A 28 -0.10 8.58 -0.01
C LYS A 28 1.22 9.36 0.02
N TYR A 29 1.57 9.95 1.15
CA TYR A 29 2.83 10.70 1.30
C TYR A 29 4.05 9.82 1.00
N TYR A 30 4.12 8.61 1.58
CA TYR A 30 5.25 7.71 1.33
C TYR A 30 5.25 7.14 -0.09
N SER A 31 4.07 6.87 -0.65
CA SER A 31 3.93 6.43 -2.04
C SER A 31 4.51 7.47 -3.01
N GLU A 32 4.15 8.73 -2.83
CA GLU A 32 4.67 9.84 -3.66
C GLU A 32 6.18 9.99 -3.49
N MET A 33 6.67 10.01 -2.25
CA MET A 33 8.10 10.15 -1.93
C MET A 33 8.95 9.04 -2.56
N TYR A 34 8.55 7.78 -2.40
CA TYR A 34 9.32 6.66 -2.97
C TYR A 34 9.19 6.56 -4.48
N CYS A 35 8.08 7.00 -5.05
CA CYS A 35 7.95 7.10 -6.50
C CYS A 35 8.90 8.15 -7.09
N GLU A 36 9.07 9.27 -6.43
CA GLU A 36 10.04 10.30 -6.82
C GLU A 36 11.48 9.78 -6.74
N GLU A 37 11.83 9.04 -5.68
CA GLU A 37 13.14 8.37 -5.56
C GLU A 37 13.43 7.43 -6.74
N LEU A 38 12.39 6.76 -7.27
CA LEU A 38 12.48 5.86 -8.41
C LEU A 38 12.38 6.60 -9.76
N SER A 39 12.27 7.92 -9.77
CA SER A 39 12.03 8.73 -10.97
C SER A 39 10.78 8.32 -11.74
N GLY A 40 9.75 7.88 -11.01
CA GLY A 40 8.50 7.40 -11.56
C GLY A 40 7.43 8.49 -11.70
N LYS A 41 6.36 8.14 -12.40
CA LYS A 41 5.13 8.95 -12.50
C LYS A 41 4.19 8.54 -11.38
N VAL A 42 3.93 9.45 -10.46
CA VAL A 42 3.00 9.25 -9.34
C VAL A 42 1.57 9.20 -9.83
N ASN A 43 0.78 8.29 -9.27
CA ASN A 43 -0.67 8.20 -9.48
C ASN A 43 -1.06 8.12 -10.98
N TYR A 44 -0.40 7.27 -11.74
CA TYR A 44 -0.69 7.10 -13.17
C TYR A 44 -2.05 6.45 -13.40
N ILE A 45 -2.92 7.11 -14.16
CA ILE A 45 -4.31 6.67 -14.42
C ILE A 45 -4.33 5.74 -15.64
N LEU A 46 -4.88 4.55 -15.47
CA LEU A 46 -5.13 3.57 -16.53
C LEU A 46 -6.45 3.87 -17.30
N ALA A 47 -6.64 3.19 -18.42
CA ALA A 47 -7.82 3.37 -19.25
C ALA A 47 -9.16 3.02 -18.53
N ASP A 48 -9.12 2.07 -17.61
CA ASP A 48 -10.25 1.67 -16.75
C ASP A 48 -10.45 2.57 -15.53
N LYS A 49 -9.66 3.65 -15.41
CA LYS A 49 -9.63 4.62 -14.32
C LYS A 49 -9.01 4.08 -13.01
N SER A 50 -8.52 2.86 -12.98
CA SER A 50 -7.65 2.41 -11.89
C SER A 50 -6.32 3.18 -11.91
N LYS A 51 -5.61 3.16 -10.80
CA LYS A 51 -4.48 4.04 -10.58
C LYS A 51 -3.27 3.26 -10.13
N VAL A 52 -2.20 3.33 -10.91
CA VAL A 52 -0.88 2.81 -10.53
C VAL A 52 -0.22 3.81 -9.61
N ASP A 53 0.22 3.39 -8.43
CA ASP A 53 0.84 4.31 -7.46
C ASP A 53 2.13 4.92 -8.00
N CYS A 54 2.96 4.09 -8.63
CA CYS A 54 4.19 4.57 -9.24
C CYS A 54 4.51 3.82 -10.55
N LEU A 55 4.56 4.55 -11.66
CA LEU A 55 4.94 4.00 -12.95
C LEU A 55 6.32 4.50 -13.35
N THR A 56 7.31 3.60 -13.41
CA THR A 56 8.66 3.87 -13.91
C THR A 56 8.82 3.42 -15.37
N ASP A 57 9.98 3.63 -15.94
CA ASP A 57 10.27 3.15 -17.29
C ASP A 57 10.24 1.62 -17.40
N THR A 58 10.48 0.91 -16.31
CA THR A 58 10.60 -0.56 -16.28
C THR A 58 9.51 -1.25 -15.48
N HIS A 59 8.94 -0.63 -14.46
CA HIS A 59 8.03 -1.27 -13.51
C HIS A 59 6.76 -0.46 -13.27
N ALA A 60 5.67 -1.17 -12.98
CA ALA A 60 4.46 -0.62 -12.39
C ALA A 60 4.38 -1.06 -10.92
N TYR A 61 4.53 -0.12 -9.99
CA TYR A 61 4.54 -0.39 -8.55
C TYR A 61 3.21 -0.11 -7.91
N GLU A 62 2.82 -1.04 -7.04
CA GLU A 62 1.83 -0.84 -5.99
C GLU A 62 2.56 -0.52 -4.68
N VAL A 63 2.07 0.44 -3.92
CA VAL A 63 2.62 0.84 -2.62
C VAL A 63 1.57 0.60 -1.55
N ASP A 64 1.88 -0.23 -0.56
CA ASP A 64 0.92 -0.54 0.50
C ASP A 64 1.60 -0.85 1.83
N TRP A 65 0.81 -0.80 2.91
CA TRP A 65 1.29 -1.22 4.23
C TRP A 65 1.52 -2.73 4.30
N ALA A 66 2.61 -3.14 4.95
CA ALA A 66 2.91 -4.55 5.22
C ALA A 66 1.99 -5.12 6.31
N ASP A 67 0.68 -4.96 6.17
CA ASP A 67 -0.36 -5.27 7.14
C ASP A 67 -1.45 -6.18 6.57
N GLY A 68 -1.84 -7.22 7.32
CA GLY A 68 -3.07 -7.98 7.11
C GLY A 68 -3.30 -8.47 5.68
N MET A 69 -4.49 -8.18 5.15
CA MET A 69 -4.90 -8.56 3.79
C MET A 69 -4.28 -7.70 2.70
N LYS A 70 -3.78 -6.52 3.03
CA LYS A 70 -3.18 -5.58 2.09
C LYS A 70 -2.03 -6.16 1.28
N VAL A 71 -1.24 -7.05 1.88
CA VAL A 71 -0.13 -7.72 1.18
C VAL A 71 -0.59 -8.61 0.03
N TYR A 72 -1.80 -9.20 0.11
CA TYR A 72 -2.36 -9.99 -0.98
C TYR A 72 -2.98 -9.11 -2.07
N GLU A 73 -3.60 -8.00 -1.67
CA GLU A 73 -4.10 -6.98 -2.59
C GLU A 73 -2.96 -6.40 -3.42
N ALA A 74 -1.83 -6.08 -2.79
CA ALA A 74 -0.63 -5.57 -3.46
C ALA A 74 -0.10 -6.54 -4.54
N ILE A 75 -0.10 -7.85 -4.30
CA ILE A 75 0.29 -8.85 -5.30
C ILE A 75 -0.65 -8.76 -6.52
N GLY A 76 -1.96 -8.82 -6.30
CA GLY A 76 -2.95 -8.77 -7.38
C GLY A 76 -2.89 -7.47 -8.18
N GLN A 77 -2.82 -6.34 -7.50
CA GLN A 77 -2.76 -5.01 -8.12
C GLN A 77 -1.47 -4.82 -8.93
N SER A 78 -0.31 -5.19 -8.38
CA SER A 78 0.96 -5.08 -9.11
C SER A 78 0.99 -5.88 -10.40
N LEU A 79 0.47 -7.10 -10.39
CA LEU A 79 0.37 -7.95 -11.58
C LEU A 79 -0.60 -7.34 -12.61
N TYR A 80 -1.75 -6.86 -12.16
CA TYR A 80 -2.73 -6.21 -13.02
C TYR A 80 -2.15 -4.95 -13.67
N TYR A 81 -1.53 -4.06 -12.90
CA TYR A 81 -0.94 -2.83 -13.42
C TYR A 81 0.20 -3.10 -14.41
N ALA A 82 1.03 -4.09 -14.12
CA ALA A 82 2.07 -4.54 -15.04
C ALA A 82 1.49 -4.98 -16.39
N SER A 83 0.40 -5.76 -16.36
CA SER A 83 -0.28 -6.22 -17.57
C SER A 83 -0.87 -5.07 -18.41
N GLN A 84 -1.40 -4.03 -17.76
CA GLN A 84 -2.01 -2.87 -18.41
C GLN A 84 -0.99 -1.87 -18.97
N THR A 85 0.22 -1.86 -18.44
CA THR A 85 1.27 -0.89 -18.81
C THR A 85 2.39 -1.50 -19.64
N ASN A 86 2.37 -2.81 -19.88
CA ASN A 86 3.46 -3.57 -20.47
C ASN A 86 4.81 -3.34 -19.76
N LYS A 87 4.75 -3.29 -18.42
CA LYS A 87 5.90 -3.16 -17.52
C LYS A 87 6.04 -4.41 -16.66
N LYS A 88 7.13 -4.50 -15.91
CA LYS A 88 7.27 -5.52 -14.88
C LYS A 88 6.47 -5.14 -13.62
N PRO A 89 5.93 -6.11 -12.89
CA PRO A 89 5.26 -5.83 -11.62
C PRO A 89 6.25 -5.46 -10.53
N GLY A 90 5.87 -4.50 -9.70
CA GLY A 90 6.63 -4.09 -8.53
C GLY A 90 5.71 -3.86 -7.32
N ILE A 91 6.23 -4.11 -6.14
CA ILE A 91 5.55 -3.85 -4.86
C ILE A 91 6.50 -3.12 -3.94
N ILE A 92 6.03 -2.03 -3.32
CA ILE A 92 6.72 -1.36 -2.21
C ILE A 92 5.89 -1.59 -0.95
N LEU A 93 6.40 -2.40 -0.02
CA LEU A 93 5.76 -2.63 1.28
C LEU A 93 6.33 -1.71 2.34
N LEU A 94 5.45 -0.96 2.99
CA LEU A 94 5.76 -0.02 4.05
C LEU A 94 5.56 -0.68 5.42
N ILE A 95 6.60 -0.72 6.25
CA ILE A 95 6.53 -1.23 7.62
C ILE A 95 6.28 -0.07 8.57
N ARG A 96 5.17 -0.13 9.31
CA ARG A 96 4.83 0.82 10.38
C ARG A 96 4.72 0.18 11.77
N LYS A 97 4.80 -1.15 11.85
CA LYS A 97 4.62 -1.95 13.08
C LYS A 97 5.60 -3.10 13.13
N ASN A 98 6.03 -3.46 14.33
CA ASN A 98 7.00 -4.52 14.57
C ASN A 98 6.54 -5.94 14.18
N ASN A 99 5.25 -6.16 13.90
CA ASN A 99 4.71 -7.47 13.53
C ASN A 99 4.52 -7.67 12.02
N SER A 100 5.07 -6.79 11.19
CA SER A 100 4.93 -6.86 9.72
C SER A 100 5.68 -8.01 9.08
N GLU A 101 6.70 -8.57 9.73
CA GLU A 101 7.53 -9.66 9.18
C GLU A 101 6.72 -10.87 8.72
N LYS A 102 5.70 -11.28 9.48
CA LYS A 102 4.83 -12.42 9.11
C LYS A 102 4.08 -12.18 7.80
N HIS A 103 3.73 -10.93 7.49
CA HIS A 103 3.03 -10.55 6.27
C HIS A 103 3.99 -10.47 5.09
N ILE A 104 5.18 -9.91 5.30
CA ILE A 104 6.26 -9.87 4.30
C ILE A 104 6.68 -11.28 3.91
N ARG A 105 6.82 -12.20 4.87
CA ARG A 105 7.14 -13.59 4.59
C ARG A 105 6.11 -14.24 3.67
N LYS A 106 4.82 -14.03 3.89
CA LYS A 106 3.75 -14.55 3.04
C LYS A 106 3.83 -14.07 1.60
N VAL A 107 4.14 -12.78 1.41
CA VAL A 107 4.36 -12.24 0.05
C VAL A 107 5.55 -12.92 -0.61
N LYS A 108 6.67 -13.04 0.10
CA LYS A 108 7.87 -13.71 -0.42
C LYS A 108 7.62 -15.18 -0.77
N GLU A 109 6.87 -15.89 0.07
CA GLU A 109 6.48 -17.30 -0.17
C GLU A 109 5.66 -17.44 -1.45
N VAL A 110 4.68 -16.56 -1.68
CA VAL A 110 3.86 -16.56 -2.91
C VAL A 110 4.71 -16.24 -4.14
N ILE A 111 5.51 -15.18 -4.09
CA ILE A 111 6.40 -14.78 -5.18
C ILE A 111 7.33 -15.92 -5.57
N ASN A 112 7.96 -16.56 -4.58
CA ASN A 112 8.92 -17.65 -4.83
C ASN A 112 8.24 -18.92 -5.35
N PHE A 113 7.09 -19.31 -4.77
CA PHE A 113 6.38 -20.55 -5.15
C PHE A 113 5.88 -20.50 -6.60
N PHE A 114 5.35 -19.36 -7.00
CA PHE A 114 4.83 -19.17 -8.37
C PHE A 114 5.86 -18.57 -9.34
N GLU A 115 7.10 -18.39 -8.91
CA GLU A 115 8.19 -17.81 -9.71
C GLU A 115 7.77 -16.47 -10.36
N LEU A 116 7.08 -15.62 -9.60
CA LEU A 116 6.62 -14.32 -10.09
C LEU A 116 7.79 -13.35 -10.21
N ASP A 117 7.97 -12.73 -11.40
CA ASP A 117 8.99 -11.70 -11.61
C ASP A 117 8.55 -10.35 -11.03
N ILE A 118 8.28 -10.33 -9.72
CA ILE A 118 7.88 -9.13 -8.97
C ILE A 118 9.09 -8.51 -8.27
N ASN A 119 9.37 -7.25 -8.54
CA ASN A 119 10.35 -6.48 -7.77
C ASN A 119 9.76 -6.06 -6.42
N LEU A 120 10.16 -6.71 -5.34
CA LEU A 120 9.69 -6.43 -3.98
C LEU A 120 10.68 -5.52 -3.24
N ILE A 121 10.24 -4.30 -2.94
CA ILE A 121 10.97 -3.32 -2.13
C ILE A 121 10.31 -3.23 -0.75
N ILE A 122 11.11 -3.23 0.32
CA ILE A 122 10.62 -3.11 1.70
C ILE A 122 11.20 -1.85 2.31
N LYS A 123 10.34 -0.99 2.84
CA LYS A 123 10.71 0.28 3.50
C LYS A 123 10.27 0.24 4.97
N ASP A 124 11.25 0.22 5.86
CA ASP A 124 11.00 0.23 7.31
C ASP A 124 10.89 1.67 7.82
N LEU A 125 9.69 2.04 8.28
CA LEU A 125 9.37 3.37 8.80
C LEU A 125 9.32 3.40 10.34
N THR A 126 9.58 2.28 11.01
CA THR A 126 9.50 2.20 12.48
C THR A 126 10.57 3.04 13.17
N VAL A 127 11.66 3.34 12.48
CA VAL A 127 12.78 4.16 12.99
C VAL A 127 12.50 5.67 12.95
N TYR A 128 11.43 6.10 12.31
CA TYR A 128 11.06 7.53 12.16
C TYR A 128 9.85 7.94 13.03
N ASN A 129 9.34 7.03 13.87
CA ASN A 129 8.20 7.28 14.77
C ASN A 129 8.62 7.39 16.22
#